data_5a1194519d14f65bb36d23352e12a5c9
#
_entry.id   5a1194519d14f65bb36d23352e12a5c9
#
_cell.length_a   1.000
_cell.length_b   1.000
_cell.length_c   1.000
_cell.angle_alpha   90.00
_cell.angle_beta   90.00
_cell.angle_gamma   90.00
#
_symmetry.space_group_name_H-M   'P 1'
#
loop_
_entity.id
_entity.type
_entity.pdbx_description
1 polymer ?
#
loop_
_entity_poly.entity_id
_entity_poly.type
_entity_poly.pdbx_seq_one_letter_code
_entity_poly.pdbx_strand_id
1 'polypeptide(L)'
;MEQLVTSPDNPAPARSRTPHQLLQPAEQTVPGAPRRTRRMRRTLAVTALFAAGALALTACGGDASAGGNDDGKNGQAGADAAAKKDASDAKIQVSSKDGATDASINDTGVKVTGGKLTDVKLTAADSGAVIAGAISADGSSWKPGVQLERGTKYKLVANAKDAKGRSATENATFTTVSSANSFIGSYTPDDGKTVGVGMPVSFNFDKVISNKKDVQSHIKVSSSSGQEVVGHWFGSQRLDFRPEDYWKAGSKVTMKIDLDGVKGGAGITGVQSKTVSFTIGRSQVSTVDMNTQQMTIKRDGKTYKTIPISGGSPQHPTYNGQMVISEKFEQTRMDGSTVGFGGEYDIKDVPHAMRLSSSGTFIHGNYWGSSSVFGNSGTSHGCVGLRDNKGGGGDTPGKWFFNESLVGDVVIVKNSHDKTVQPDNGLNGWNLSWSDWKAGSAV
;
A
#
# COMPACT_ATOMS: atom_id res chain seq x y z
N MET A 1 8.07 3.78 -76.80
CA MET A 1 8.56 2.62 -76.02
C MET A 1 8.10 2.84 -74.63
N GLU A 2 7.03 2.18 -74.28
CA GLU A 2 6.38 2.17 -72.96
C GLU A 2 7.23 1.34 -71.97
N GLN A 3 7.39 1.85 -70.76
CA GLN A 3 7.73 1.01 -69.63
C GLN A 3 6.71 1.20 -68.52
N LEU A 4 6.04 0.10 -68.20
CA LEU A 4 5.10 -0.04 -67.11
C LEU A 4 5.78 0.23 -65.76
N VAL A 5 5.14 1.07 -64.95
CA VAL A 5 5.45 1.26 -63.54
C VAL A 5 4.46 0.39 -62.74
N THR A 6 4.95 -0.64 -62.12
CA THR A 6 4.21 -1.43 -61.16
C THR A 6 4.18 -0.71 -59.80
N SER A 7 2.97 -0.56 -59.26
CA SER A 7 2.70 -0.04 -57.90
C SER A 7 3.20 -1.01 -56.84
N PRO A 8 3.78 -0.57 -55.74
CA PRO A 8 4.04 -1.43 -54.59
C PRO A 8 2.86 -1.46 -53.62
N ASP A 9 2.69 -2.59 -53.04
CA ASP A 9 1.66 -3.05 -52.12
C ASP A 9 1.39 -2.18 -50.88
N ASN A 10 0.12 -2.18 -50.54
CA ASN A 10 -0.47 -1.54 -49.37
C ASN A 10 -0.07 -2.30 -48.08
N PRO A 11 0.50 -1.68 -47.05
CA PRO A 11 0.76 -2.37 -45.76
C PRO A 11 -0.51 -2.53 -44.96
N ALA A 12 -0.72 -3.71 -44.42
CA ALA A 12 -1.81 -4.13 -43.55
C ALA A 12 -1.94 -3.27 -42.29
N PRO A 13 -3.17 -3.12 -41.74
CA PRO A 13 -3.39 -2.27 -40.56
C PRO A 13 -2.73 -2.84 -39.29
N ALA A 14 -2.09 -1.96 -38.54
CA ALA A 14 -1.48 -2.26 -37.26
C ALA A 14 -2.54 -2.77 -36.24
N ARG A 15 -2.30 -3.93 -35.68
CA ARG A 15 -3.11 -4.52 -34.61
C ARG A 15 -3.03 -3.65 -33.35
N SER A 16 -4.18 -3.25 -32.84
CA SER A 16 -4.35 -2.59 -31.55
C SER A 16 -3.83 -3.49 -30.42
N ARG A 17 -2.86 -3.00 -29.65
CA ARG A 17 -2.34 -3.69 -28.46
C ARG A 17 -3.29 -3.43 -27.29
N THR A 18 -3.86 -4.46 -26.74
CA THR A 18 -4.57 -4.48 -25.45
C THR A 18 -3.60 -4.20 -24.31
N PRO A 19 -3.99 -3.46 -23.26
CA PRO A 19 -3.12 -3.24 -22.10
C PRO A 19 -2.97 -4.55 -21.32
N HIS A 20 -1.73 -5.00 -21.15
CA HIS A 20 -1.41 -6.20 -20.40
C HIS A 20 -1.36 -5.94 -18.90
N GLN A 21 -1.83 -6.94 -18.18
CA GLN A 21 -1.88 -7.13 -16.74
C GLN A 21 -0.61 -6.72 -16.00
N LEU A 22 -0.82 -6.08 -14.85
CA LEU A 22 0.19 -5.79 -13.83
C LEU A 22 0.89 -7.09 -13.39
N LEU A 23 2.18 -7.18 -13.67
CA LEU A 23 3.04 -8.24 -13.16
C LEU A 23 3.32 -8.01 -11.66
N GLN A 24 2.99 -8.99 -10.85
CA GLN A 24 3.37 -9.08 -9.44
C GLN A 24 4.90 -9.19 -9.30
N PRO A 25 5.51 -8.68 -8.23
CA PRO A 25 6.92 -8.87 -7.97
C PRO A 25 7.22 -10.36 -7.73
N ALA A 26 8.27 -10.87 -8.36
CA ALA A 26 8.74 -12.24 -8.20
C ALA A 26 9.21 -12.48 -6.76
N GLU A 27 8.66 -13.50 -6.11
CA GLU A 27 9.15 -14.04 -4.84
C GLU A 27 10.60 -14.51 -4.99
N GLN A 28 11.46 -14.01 -4.11
CA GLN A 28 12.83 -14.52 -3.97
C GLN A 28 12.79 -15.93 -3.36
N THR A 29 13.11 -16.93 -4.14
CA THR A 29 13.34 -18.30 -3.66
C THR A 29 14.70 -18.41 -2.98
N VAL A 30 14.69 -18.71 -1.69
CA VAL A 30 15.87 -19.11 -0.92
C VAL A 30 16.16 -20.59 -1.20
N PRO A 31 17.40 -21.01 -1.49
CA PRO A 31 17.71 -22.42 -1.75
C PRO A 31 17.92 -23.23 -0.46
N GLY A 32 17.21 -24.33 -0.37
CA GLY A 32 17.70 -25.58 0.12
C GLY A 32 17.70 -25.93 1.60
N ALA A 33 16.69 -26.71 2.04
CA ALA A 33 16.86 -27.71 3.10
C ALA A 33 16.22 -29.04 2.67
N PRO A 34 16.72 -30.21 3.10
CA PRO A 34 16.46 -31.50 2.44
C PRO A 34 15.09 -32.08 2.80
N ARG A 35 14.42 -32.63 1.78
CA ARG A 35 13.15 -33.37 1.89
C ARG A 35 13.33 -34.66 2.71
N ARG A 36 12.68 -34.74 3.85
CA ARG A 36 12.40 -36.01 4.53
C ARG A 36 11.11 -36.59 3.98
N THR A 37 11.23 -37.72 3.31
CA THR A 37 10.15 -38.63 2.93
C THR A 37 9.43 -39.16 4.16
N ARG A 38 8.14 -38.89 4.31
CA ARG A 38 7.29 -39.55 5.32
C ARG A 38 6.34 -40.51 4.64
N ARG A 39 6.56 -41.80 4.91
CA ARG A 39 5.75 -42.95 4.51
C ARG A 39 4.31 -42.79 5.00
N MET A 40 3.38 -42.98 4.07
CA MET A 40 1.98 -43.24 4.34
C MET A 40 1.81 -44.50 5.17
N ARG A 41 1.17 -44.41 6.33
CA ARG A 41 0.52 -45.55 6.99
C ARG A 41 -0.97 -45.27 7.00
N ARG A 42 -1.71 -46.15 6.31
CA ARG A 42 -3.15 -46.29 6.40
C ARG A 42 -3.49 -46.86 7.78
N THR A 43 -4.44 -46.27 8.47
CA THR A 43 -5.14 -46.89 9.58
C THR A 43 -6.63 -46.59 9.48
N LEU A 44 -7.35 -47.64 9.75
CA LEU A 44 -8.79 -47.91 9.57
C LEU A 44 -9.69 -46.96 10.38
N ALA A 45 -10.89 -46.78 9.82
CA ALA A 45 -12.05 -46.18 10.47
C ALA A 45 -12.52 -47.02 11.67
N VAL A 46 -12.84 -46.34 12.76
CA VAL A 46 -13.71 -46.86 13.82
C VAL A 46 -14.78 -45.83 14.06
N THR A 47 -15.98 -46.20 13.69
CA THR A 47 -17.24 -45.53 13.98
C THR A 47 -17.55 -45.70 15.46
N ALA A 48 -17.72 -44.62 16.21
CA ALA A 48 -18.32 -44.61 17.52
C ALA A 48 -19.53 -43.68 17.54
N LEU A 49 -20.70 -44.28 17.56
CA LEU A 49 -21.97 -43.65 17.93
C LEU A 49 -21.85 -43.15 19.37
N PHE A 50 -22.17 -41.88 19.62
CA PHE A 50 -22.57 -41.45 20.95
C PHE A 50 -23.96 -40.83 20.90
N ALA A 51 -24.80 -41.45 21.74
CA ALA A 51 -26.22 -41.19 21.93
C ALA A 51 -26.44 -39.82 22.58
N ALA A 52 -27.52 -39.19 22.13
CA ALA A 52 -28.08 -37.98 22.73
C ALA A 52 -28.62 -38.31 24.15
N GLY A 53 -28.12 -37.60 25.14
CA GLY A 53 -28.68 -37.56 26.47
C GLY A 53 -29.50 -36.29 26.68
N ALA A 54 -30.81 -36.39 26.49
CA ALA A 54 -31.76 -35.37 26.93
C ALA A 54 -31.99 -35.51 28.43
N LEU A 55 -31.61 -34.54 29.23
CA LEU A 55 -32.02 -34.43 30.63
C LEU A 55 -33.35 -33.69 30.69
N ALA A 56 -34.43 -34.43 30.81
CA ALA A 56 -35.74 -33.92 31.18
C ALA A 56 -35.80 -33.70 32.69
N LEU A 57 -36.03 -32.46 33.11
CA LEU A 57 -36.42 -32.13 34.48
C LEU A 57 -37.91 -32.41 34.61
N THR A 58 -38.23 -33.55 35.26
CA THR A 58 -39.59 -33.85 35.68
C THR A 58 -39.94 -33.03 36.91
N ALA A 59 -40.93 -32.15 36.78
CA ALA A 59 -41.63 -31.56 37.91
C ALA A 59 -42.62 -32.61 38.48
N CYS A 60 -42.44 -33.01 39.74
CA CYS A 60 -43.45 -33.75 40.49
C CYS A 60 -44.58 -32.81 40.88
N GLY A 61 -45.76 -33.06 40.32
CA GLY A 61 -47.00 -32.57 40.87
C GLY A 61 -47.50 -33.56 42.01
N GLY A 62 -47.80 -32.98 43.12
CA GLY A 62 -48.49 -33.66 44.22
C GLY A 62 -49.66 -32.80 44.63
N ASP A 63 -50.87 -33.26 44.36
CA ASP A 63 -52.14 -32.78 44.86
C ASP A 63 -52.31 -33.02 46.35
N ALA A 64 -52.61 -32.01 47.12
CA ALA A 64 -53.35 -32.16 48.39
C ALA A 64 -53.96 -30.81 48.79
N SER A 65 -55.20 -30.84 48.98
CA SER A 65 -56.18 -29.77 49.26
C SER A 65 -56.00 -29.01 50.59
N ALA A 66 -56.53 -27.82 50.52
CA ALA A 66 -57.26 -27.07 51.56
C ALA A 66 -56.48 -26.13 52.51
N GLY A 67 -56.85 -24.89 52.41
CA GLY A 67 -57.09 -24.01 53.55
C GLY A 67 -56.04 -22.92 53.80
N GLY A 68 -56.44 -21.67 53.54
CA GLY A 68 -56.07 -20.56 54.42
C GLY A 68 -55.04 -19.54 53.91
N ASN A 69 -55.56 -18.40 53.53
CA ASN A 69 -55.07 -17.01 53.70
C ASN A 69 -53.60 -16.60 53.49
N ASP A 70 -53.47 -15.71 52.54
CA ASP A 70 -52.75 -14.46 52.62
C ASP A 70 -51.24 -14.41 52.92
N ASP A 71 -50.57 -13.57 52.10
CA ASP A 71 -49.17 -13.09 52.21
C ASP A 71 -48.08 -13.84 51.45
N GLY A 72 -48.21 -13.83 50.09
CA GLY A 72 -47.14 -14.37 49.19
C GLY A 72 -46.54 -13.37 48.18
N LYS A 73 -46.77 -12.06 48.29
CA LYS A 73 -46.25 -11.07 47.31
C LYS A 73 -44.98 -10.35 47.69
N ASN A 74 -44.40 -10.60 48.88
CA ASN A 74 -43.21 -9.86 49.32
C ASN A 74 -41.89 -10.59 49.13
N GLY A 75 -41.87 -11.88 48.81
CA GLY A 75 -40.63 -12.63 48.67
C GLY A 75 -39.86 -12.37 47.36
N GLN A 76 -40.58 -12.28 46.23
CA GLN A 76 -39.99 -12.08 44.92
C GLN A 76 -39.45 -10.64 44.74
N ALA A 77 -40.24 -9.63 45.15
CA ALA A 77 -39.81 -8.26 45.11
C ALA A 77 -38.62 -7.96 46.04
N GLY A 78 -38.51 -8.66 47.17
CA GLY A 78 -37.37 -8.57 48.08
C GLY A 78 -36.10 -9.21 47.52
N ALA A 79 -36.24 -10.36 46.87
CA ALA A 79 -35.12 -11.02 46.19
C ALA A 79 -34.60 -10.21 44.97
N ASP A 80 -35.51 -9.68 44.16
CA ASP A 80 -35.14 -8.79 43.02
C ASP A 80 -34.55 -7.44 43.50
N ALA A 81 -34.99 -6.92 44.62
CA ALA A 81 -34.41 -5.70 45.20
C ALA A 81 -33.02 -5.99 45.83
N ALA A 82 -32.80 -7.13 46.45
CA ALA A 82 -31.49 -7.57 46.96
C ALA A 82 -30.52 -7.83 45.82
N ALA A 83 -30.95 -8.53 44.76
CA ALA A 83 -30.14 -8.79 43.56
C ALA A 83 -29.74 -7.51 42.85
N LYS A 84 -30.62 -6.48 42.79
CA LYS A 84 -30.30 -5.15 42.29
C LYS A 84 -29.31 -4.37 43.17
N LYS A 85 -29.33 -4.59 44.49
CA LYS A 85 -28.44 -3.94 45.45
C LYS A 85 -27.03 -4.48 45.40
N ASP A 86 -26.87 -5.76 44.98
CA ASP A 86 -25.57 -6.44 44.85
C ASP A 86 -24.97 -6.35 43.43
N ALA A 87 -25.73 -5.85 42.44
CA ALA A 87 -25.22 -5.66 41.10
C ALA A 87 -24.18 -4.53 41.07
N SER A 88 -23.09 -4.75 40.30
CA SER A 88 -22.04 -3.75 40.13
C SER A 88 -22.55 -2.50 39.40
N ASP A 89 -22.10 -1.33 39.84
CA ASP A 89 -22.33 -0.06 39.14
C ASP A 89 -21.42 0.10 37.92
N ALA A 90 -20.35 -0.74 37.78
CA ALA A 90 -19.46 -0.73 36.64
C ALA A 90 -20.17 -1.26 35.39
N LYS A 91 -20.12 -0.46 34.31
CA LYS A 91 -20.67 -0.80 32.99
C LYS A 91 -19.53 -0.88 31.99
N ILE A 92 -19.30 -2.07 31.44
CA ILE A 92 -18.28 -2.35 30.46
C ILE A 92 -18.88 -2.26 29.07
N GLN A 93 -18.20 -1.56 28.16
CA GLN A 93 -18.56 -1.43 26.77
C GLN A 93 -17.40 -1.88 25.89
N VAL A 94 -17.64 -2.89 25.07
CA VAL A 94 -16.70 -3.36 24.04
C VAL A 94 -17.05 -2.67 22.72
N SER A 95 -16.06 -2.10 22.02
CA SER A 95 -16.31 -1.39 20.76
C SER A 95 -16.74 -2.36 19.64
N SER A 96 -16.21 -3.56 19.62
CA SER A 96 -16.62 -4.62 18.69
C SER A 96 -17.80 -5.39 19.31
N LYS A 97 -18.98 -5.30 18.70
CA LYS A 97 -20.19 -5.98 19.17
C LYS A 97 -20.02 -7.50 19.16
N ASP A 98 -20.62 -8.17 20.13
CA ASP A 98 -20.70 -9.65 20.12
C ASP A 98 -21.40 -10.15 18.85
N GLY A 99 -20.84 -11.18 18.22
CA GLY A 99 -21.30 -11.71 16.94
C GLY A 99 -20.91 -10.90 15.70
N ALA A 100 -20.23 -9.75 15.81
CA ALA A 100 -19.82 -8.98 14.63
C ALA A 100 -18.89 -9.78 13.70
N THR A 101 -19.07 -9.61 12.38
CA THR A 101 -18.26 -10.28 11.34
C THR A 101 -17.39 -9.33 10.52
N ASP A 102 -17.42 -8.04 10.84
CA ASP A 102 -16.74 -6.95 10.13
C ASP A 102 -16.12 -5.95 11.12
N ALA A 103 -15.73 -6.39 12.32
CA ALA A 103 -15.15 -5.53 13.34
C ALA A 103 -13.88 -4.82 12.83
N SER A 104 -13.69 -3.55 13.24
CA SER A 104 -12.48 -2.78 12.90
C SER A 104 -11.23 -3.44 13.47
N ILE A 105 -10.17 -3.49 12.67
CA ILE A 105 -8.84 -3.95 13.12
C ILE A 105 -8.08 -2.89 13.92
N ASN A 106 -8.53 -1.64 13.89
CA ASN A 106 -7.86 -0.49 14.51
C ASN A 106 -8.59 0.02 15.77
N ASP A 107 -9.92 -0.14 15.82
CA ASP A 107 -10.75 0.48 16.86
C ASP A 107 -11.34 -0.53 17.85
N THR A 108 -10.77 -1.74 17.93
CA THR A 108 -11.14 -2.69 18.98
C THR A 108 -10.61 -2.20 20.33
N GLY A 109 -11.49 -2.11 21.31
CA GLY A 109 -11.13 -1.67 22.66
C GLY A 109 -12.27 -1.88 23.67
N VAL A 110 -11.98 -1.56 24.92
CA VAL A 110 -12.93 -1.65 26.03
C VAL A 110 -12.97 -0.30 26.74
N LYS A 111 -14.14 0.15 27.13
CA LYS A 111 -14.37 1.29 28.03
C LYS A 111 -15.20 0.82 29.21
N VAL A 112 -14.99 1.44 30.38
CA VAL A 112 -15.80 1.21 31.57
C VAL A 112 -16.26 2.53 32.16
N THR A 113 -17.50 2.57 32.63
CA THR A 113 -18.06 3.68 33.41
C THR A 113 -18.57 3.14 34.73
N GLY A 114 -18.60 3.95 35.80
CA GLY A 114 -19.03 3.55 37.13
C GLY A 114 -18.08 2.59 37.86
N GLY A 115 -16.86 2.39 37.33
CA GLY A 115 -15.85 1.48 37.89
C GLY A 115 -14.52 1.60 37.18
N LYS A 116 -13.62 0.62 37.43
CA LYS A 116 -12.30 0.49 36.80
C LYS A 116 -12.11 -0.91 36.28
N LEU A 117 -11.49 -1.03 35.10
CA LEU A 117 -11.04 -2.30 34.54
C LEU A 117 -9.96 -2.91 35.47
N THR A 118 -10.09 -4.19 35.74
CA THR A 118 -9.14 -4.98 36.53
C THR A 118 -8.33 -5.94 35.67
N ASP A 119 -8.95 -6.47 34.61
CA ASP A 119 -8.31 -7.36 33.65
C ASP A 119 -9.05 -7.30 32.31
N VAL A 120 -8.30 -7.41 31.21
CA VAL A 120 -8.84 -7.58 29.87
C VAL A 120 -7.98 -8.57 29.12
N LYS A 121 -8.61 -9.63 28.62
CA LYS A 121 -7.98 -10.68 27.82
C LYS A 121 -8.60 -10.73 26.44
N LEU A 122 -7.80 -10.48 25.39
CA LEU A 122 -8.17 -10.68 23.99
C LEU A 122 -7.39 -11.87 23.44
N THR A 123 -8.07 -12.83 22.81
CA THR A 123 -7.47 -14.06 22.31
C THR A 123 -7.95 -14.34 20.90
N ALA A 124 -7.03 -14.64 19.97
CA ALA A 124 -7.38 -15.18 18.66
C ALA A 124 -7.97 -16.59 18.82
N ALA A 125 -9.20 -16.79 18.37
CA ALA A 125 -9.99 -17.99 18.71
C ALA A 125 -9.38 -19.29 18.15
N ASP A 126 -8.79 -19.23 16.95
CA ASP A 126 -8.29 -20.41 16.24
C ASP A 126 -6.89 -20.84 16.71
N SER A 127 -6.02 -19.88 17.02
CA SER A 127 -4.64 -20.15 17.45
C SER A 127 -4.48 -20.19 18.98
N GLY A 128 -5.43 -19.63 19.74
CA GLY A 128 -5.30 -19.42 21.17
C GLY A 128 -4.31 -18.32 21.57
N ALA A 129 -3.74 -17.59 20.60
CA ALA A 129 -2.76 -16.53 20.84
C ALA A 129 -3.40 -15.38 21.62
N VAL A 130 -2.78 -14.97 22.72
CA VAL A 130 -3.19 -13.80 23.51
C VAL A 130 -2.62 -12.54 22.87
N ILE A 131 -3.50 -11.57 22.61
CA ILE A 131 -3.12 -10.27 22.10
C ILE A 131 -2.83 -9.36 23.28
N ALA A 132 -1.57 -8.92 23.40
CA ALA A 132 -1.17 -7.97 24.44
C ALA A 132 -1.87 -6.62 24.25
N GLY A 133 -2.23 -5.99 25.38
CA GLY A 133 -2.83 -4.66 25.41
C GLY A 133 -2.62 -4.02 26.76
N ALA A 134 -3.02 -2.75 26.89
CA ALA A 134 -2.81 -1.98 28.12
C ALA A 134 -4.11 -1.34 28.61
N ILE A 135 -4.35 -1.44 29.93
CA ILE A 135 -5.37 -0.65 30.61
C ILE A 135 -4.78 0.75 30.84
N SER A 136 -5.58 1.79 30.59
CA SER A 136 -5.20 3.19 30.85
C SER A 136 -4.89 3.41 32.33
N ALA A 137 -4.04 4.41 32.63
CA ALA A 137 -3.61 4.69 34.00
C ALA A 137 -4.78 4.99 34.97
N ASP A 138 -5.87 5.54 34.47
CA ASP A 138 -7.09 5.80 35.23
C ASP A 138 -8.01 4.58 35.36
N GLY A 139 -7.69 3.48 34.66
CA GLY A 139 -8.46 2.25 34.64
C GLY A 139 -9.75 2.31 33.80
N SER A 140 -9.99 3.41 33.05
CA SER A 140 -11.25 3.64 32.33
C SER A 140 -11.35 2.96 30.96
N SER A 141 -10.22 2.57 30.37
CA SER A 141 -10.17 1.98 29.04
C SER A 141 -9.05 0.97 28.86
N TRP A 142 -9.18 0.13 27.84
CA TRP A 142 -8.14 -0.79 27.38
C TRP A 142 -8.09 -0.79 25.86
N LYS A 143 -6.88 -0.93 25.30
CA LYS A 143 -6.66 -1.12 23.86
C LYS A 143 -5.60 -2.20 23.63
N PRO A 144 -5.70 -2.98 22.50
CA PRO A 144 -4.60 -3.85 22.09
C PRO A 144 -3.37 -3.01 21.74
N GLY A 145 -2.18 -3.55 22.01
CA GLY A 145 -0.89 -2.92 21.70
C GLY A 145 -0.47 -3.06 20.24
N VAL A 146 -1.22 -3.84 19.46
CA VAL A 146 -0.97 -4.09 18.03
C VAL A 146 -2.28 -4.03 17.26
N GLN A 147 -2.18 -3.72 15.95
CA GLN A 147 -3.29 -3.84 15.03
C GLN A 147 -3.74 -5.31 14.95
N LEU A 148 -5.05 -5.55 14.92
CA LEU A 148 -5.59 -6.90 14.79
C LEU A 148 -5.45 -7.42 13.35
N GLU A 149 -5.36 -8.73 13.19
CA GLU A 149 -5.32 -9.37 11.88
C GLU A 149 -6.70 -9.37 11.22
N ARG A 150 -6.73 -9.23 9.90
CA ARG A 150 -7.97 -9.27 9.11
C ARG A 150 -8.54 -10.68 9.03
N GLY A 151 -9.88 -10.80 9.04
CA GLY A 151 -10.60 -12.05 8.90
C GLY A 151 -10.40 -13.02 10.07
N THR A 152 -9.93 -12.54 11.21
CA THR A 152 -9.59 -13.34 12.38
C THR A 152 -10.68 -13.24 13.42
N LYS A 153 -11.09 -14.40 13.97
CA LYS A 153 -12.06 -14.48 15.05
C LYS A 153 -11.37 -14.29 16.40
N TYR A 154 -11.89 -13.35 17.19
CA TYR A 154 -11.37 -13.04 18.51
C TYR A 154 -12.41 -13.31 19.60
N LYS A 155 -11.92 -13.68 20.80
CA LYS A 155 -12.68 -13.72 22.05
C LYS A 155 -12.09 -12.68 23.00
N LEU A 156 -12.94 -11.80 23.50
CA LEU A 156 -12.59 -10.78 24.48
C LEU A 156 -13.34 -11.07 25.78
N VAL A 157 -12.62 -10.99 26.89
CA VAL A 157 -13.17 -11.03 28.25
C VAL A 157 -12.66 -9.81 28.98
N ALA A 158 -13.55 -9.00 29.53
CA ALA A 158 -13.20 -7.81 30.30
C ALA A 158 -13.83 -7.87 31.67
N ASN A 159 -13.04 -7.63 32.72
CA ASN A 159 -13.45 -7.60 34.11
C ASN A 159 -13.26 -6.17 34.68
N ALA A 160 -14.21 -5.71 35.46
CA ALA A 160 -14.17 -4.42 36.14
C ALA A 160 -14.70 -4.53 37.57
N LYS A 161 -14.32 -3.56 38.42
CA LYS A 161 -14.88 -3.39 39.75
C LYS A 161 -15.38 -1.96 39.94
N ASP A 162 -16.50 -1.81 40.62
CA ASP A 162 -16.99 -0.51 41.04
C ASP A 162 -16.32 0.00 42.34
N ALA A 163 -16.71 1.19 42.79
CA ALA A 163 -16.16 1.79 44.01
C ALA A 163 -16.45 0.99 45.29
N LYS A 164 -17.44 0.08 45.25
CA LYS A 164 -17.80 -0.82 46.36
C LYS A 164 -17.13 -2.19 46.25
N GLY A 165 -16.25 -2.39 45.23
CA GLY A 165 -15.54 -3.65 44.99
C GLY A 165 -16.39 -4.73 44.31
N ARG A 166 -17.62 -4.43 43.87
CA ARG A 166 -18.49 -5.39 43.18
C ARG A 166 -18.01 -5.58 41.73
N SER A 167 -17.97 -6.80 41.29
CA SER A 167 -17.42 -7.16 39.97
C SER A 167 -18.46 -7.06 38.88
N ALA A 168 -18.01 -6.67 37.66
CA ALA A 168 -18.73 -6.80 36.41
C ALA A 168 -17.84 -7.52 35.42
N THR A 169 -18.41 -8.36 34.55
CA THR A 169 -17.71 -9.07 33.47
C THR A 169 -18.48 -8.88 32.17
N GLU A 170 -17.78 -8.61 31.08
CA GLU A 170 -18.31 -8.53 29.72
C GLU A 170 -17.51 -9.48 28.82
N ASN A 171 -18.22 -10.19 27.95
CA ASN A 171 -17.65 -11.10 26.97
C ASN A 171 -18.12 -10.70 25.58
N ALA A 172 -17.21 -10.72 24.62
CA ALA A 172 -17.56 -10.54 23.22
C ALA A 172 -16.76 -11.50 22.35
N THR A 173 -17.41 -12.09 21.36
CA THR A 173 -16.78 -12.86 20.30
C THR A 173 -17.09 -12.17 18.99
N PHE A 174 -16.08 -11.79 18.23
CA PHE A 174 -16.25 -11.08 16.97
C PHE A 174 -15.21 -11.55 15.94
N THR A 175 -15.50 -11.33 14.67
CA THR A 175 -14.55 -11.54 13.57
C THR A 175 -14.24 -10.19 12.94
N THR A 176 -12.96 -9.91 12.73
CA THR A 176 -12.52 -8.69 12.06
C THR A 176 -12.83 -8.73 10.57
N VAL A 177 -12.91 -7.54 9.95
CA VAL A 177 -13.14 -7.41 8.51
C VAL A 177 -12.14 -8.26 7.71
N SER A 178 -12.64 -9.02 6.74
CA SER A 178 -11.82 -9.91 5.92
C SER A 178 -11.04 -9.15 4.86
N SER A 179 -9.97 -9.76 4.32
CA SER A 179 -9.23 -9.21 3.16
C SER A 179 -10.10 -9.09 1.91
N ALA A 180 -11.13 -9.94 1.76
CA ALA A 180 -12.07 -9.86 0.66
C ALA A 180 -12.94 -8.59 0.75
N ASN A 181 -13.32 -8.21 1.96
CA ASN A 181 -14.24 -7.11 2.26
C ASN A 181 -13.53 -5.84 2.75
N SER A 182 -12.20 -5.77 2.63
CA SER A 182 -11.41 -4.60 2.98
C SER A 182 -10.45 -4.21 1.87
N PHE A 183 -10.01 -2.95 1.88
CA PHE A 183 -8.95 -2.46 1.01
C PHE A 183 -7.88 -1.72 1.80
N ILE A 184 -6.67 -1.75 1.25
CA ILE A 184 -5.52 -0.95 1.68
C ILE A 184 -4.89 -0.29 0.45
N GLY A 185 -4.19 0.83 0.65
CA GLY A 185 -3.33 1.46 -0.35
C GLY A 185 -1.87 1.33 0.07
N SER A 186 -1.04 0.67 -0.74
CA SER A 186 0.39 0.87 -0.67
C SER A 186 0.72 2.27 -1.15
N TYR A 187 1.69 2.92 -0.54
CA TYR A 187 2.01 4.32 -0.87
C TYR A 187 3.51 4.54 -0.96
N THR A 188 3.88 5.58 -1.66
CA THR A 188 5.23 6.11 -1.74
C THR A 188 5.16 7.64 -1.68
N PRO A 189 6.14 8.34 -1.04
CA PRO A 189 7.32 7.83 -0.33
C PRO A 189 7.01 7.22 1.05
N ASP A 190 7.95 6.42 1.56
CA ASP A 190 7.92 5.92 2.94
C ASP A 190 8.17 7.03 3.97
N ASP A 191 7.76 6.75 5.22
CA ASP A 191 7.98 7.65 6.36
C ASP A 191 9.47 7.92 6.60
N GLY A 192 9.79 9.17 6.91
CA GLY A 192 11.15 9.62 7.23
C GLY A 192 12.10 9.72 6.02
N LYS A 193 11.68 9.40 4.81
CA LYS A 193 12.56 9.47 3.62
C LYS A 193 12.83 10.90 3.19
N THR A 194 13.98 11.09 2.54
CA THR A 194 14.31 12.31 1.78
C THR A 194 14.24 11.97 0.29
N VAL A 195 13.46 12.74 -0.47
CA VAL A 195 13.19 12.51 -1.89
C VAL A 195 13.41 13.76 -2.72
N GLY A 196 13.53 13.61 -4.04
CA GLY A 196 13.69 14.71 -4.99
C GLY A 196 12.41 15.52 -5.16
N VAL A 197 12.55 16.72 -5.74
CA VAL A 197 11.46 17.70 -5.90
C VAL A 197 10.30 17.25 -6.80
N GLY A 198 10.51 16.26 -7.64
CA GLY A 198 9.48 15.72 -8.55
C GLY A 198 8.69 14.54 -7.96
N MET A 199 8.97 14.10 -6.75
CA MET A 199 8.34 12.93 -6.16
C MET A 199 6.85 13.16 -5.86
N PRO A 200 5.89 12.53 -6.53
CA PRO A 200 4.49 12.61 -6.12
C PRO A 200 4.27 11.72 -4.88
N VAL A 201 3.23 12.01 -4.10
CA VAL A 201 2.66 11.00 -3.21
C VAL A 201 1.78 10.11 -4.08
N SER A 202 2.06 8.82 -4.12
CA SER A 202 1.33 7.88 -4.97
C SER A 202 0.77 6.72 -4.15
N PHE A 203 -0.53 6.47 -4.28
CA PHE A 203 -1.24 5.32 -3.70
C PHE A 203 -1.58 4.31 -4.77
N ASN A 204 -1.35 3.02 -4.47
CA ASN A 204 -1.85 1.90 -5.24
C ASN A 204 -2.74 1.04 -4.34
N PHE A 205 -4.04 1.06 -4.60
CA PHE A 205 -5.03 0.30 -3.83
C PHE A 205 -5.06 -1.16 -4.29
N ASP A 206 -5.14 -2.09 -3.34
CA ASP A 206 -5.24 -3.54 -3.60
C ASP A 206 -6.60 -3.96 -4.16
N LYS A 207 -7.57 -3.04 -4.19
CA LYS A 207 -8.93 -3.22 -4.72
C LYS A 207 -9.31 -2.05 -5.63
N VAL A 208 -10.25 -2.32 -6.53
CA VAL A 208 -10.91 -1.28 -7.34
C VAL A 208 -11.72 -0.36 -6.43
N ILE A 209 -11.42 0.93 -6.49
CA ILE A 209 -12.15 1.97 -5.74
C ILE A 209 -13.20 2.60 -6.67
N SER A 210 -14.46 2.38 -6.38
CA SER A 210 -15.58 3.02 -7.09
C SER A 210 -16.06 4.28 -6.38
N ASN A 211 -15.93 4.36 -5.04
CA ASN A 211 -16.26 5.54 -4.26
C ASN A 211 -15.03 6.45 -4.08
N LYS A 212 -14.48 6.93 -5.21
CA LYS A 212 -13.25 7.73 -5.26
C LYS A 212 -13.31 8.99 -4.41
N LYS A 213 -14.47 9.68 -4.42
CA LYS A 213 -14.66 10.93 -3.68
C LYS A 213 -14.50 10.72 -2.18
N ASP A 214 -15.13 9.71 -1.63
CA ASP A 214 -15.05 9.41 -0.21
C ASP A 214 -13.63 9.01 0.19
N VAL A 215 -13.02 8.07 -0.54
CA VAL A 215 -11.64 7.64 -0.30
C VAL A 215 -10.65 8.81 -0.38
N GLN A 216 -10.71 9.62 -1.44
CA GLN A 216 -9.79 10.76 -1.60
C GLN A 216 -9.99 11.81 -0.51
N SER A 217 -11.23 12.07 -0.08
CA SER A 217 -11.53 13.06 0.96
C SER A 217 -10.93 12.71 2.32
N HIS A 218 -10.63 11.42 2.56
CA HIS A 218 -10.01 10.91 3.78
C HIS A 218 -8.48 10.78 3.69
N ILE A 219 -7.87 11.21 2.59
CA ILE A 219 -6.42 11.30 2.43
C ILE A 219 -6.04 12.77 2.30
N LYS A 220 -5.32 13.31 3.28
CA LYS A 220 -4.86 14.71 3.29
C LYS A 220 -3.36 14.77 3.11
N VAL A 221 -2.93 15.46 2.04
CA VAL A 221 -1.50 15.71 1.78
C VAL A 221 -1.26 17.21 1.88
N SER A 222 -0.26 17.60 2.65
CA SER A 222 0.11 19.00 2.87
C SER A 222 1.62 19.18 2.87
N SER A 223 2.07 20.37 2.51
CA SER A 223 3.48 20.76 2.53
C SER A 223 3.72 21.92 3.48
N SER A 224 4.83 21.89 4.20
CA SER A 224 5.26 23.03 5.04
C SER A 224 5.58 24.29 4.23
N SER A 225 5.71 24.17 2.91
CA SER A 225 5.87 25.31 1.98
C SER A 225 4.57 26.05 1.68
N GLY A 226 3.42 25.53 2.10
CA GLY A 226 2.10 26.09 1.79
C GLY A 226 1.63 25.90 0.34
N GLN A 227 2.31 25.07 -0.46
CA GLN A 227 1.85 24.74 -1.82
C GLN A 227 0.49 24.02 -1.76
N GLU A 228 -0.44 24.42 -2.65
CA GLU A 228 -1.67 23.67 -2.88
C GLU A 228 -1.33 22.28 -3.42
N VAL A 229 -1.95 21.23 -2.84
CA VAL A 229 -1.72 19.84 -3.23
C VAL A 229 -3.05 19.23 -3.65
N VAL A 230 -3.11 18.70 -4.87
CA VAL A 230 -4.32 18.11 -5.43
C VAL A 230 -4.07 16.65 -5.81
N GLY A 231 -5.07 15.79 -5.55
CA GLY A 231 -5.07 14.39 -5.94
C GLY A 231 -5.57 14.21 -7.38
N HIS A 232 -5.00 13.23 -8.09
CA HIS A 232 -5.42 12.81 -9.42
C HIS A 232 -5.52 11.28 -9.48
N TRP A 233 -6.63 10.77 -9.99
CA TRP A 233 -6.87 9.33 -10.17
C TRP A 233 -6.40 8.86 -11.54
N PHE A 234 -5.49 7.90 -11.55
CA PHE A 234 -5.17 7.10 -12.72
C PHE A 234 -5.94 5.78 -12.66
N GLY A 235 -7.02 5.70 -13.43
CA GLY A 235 -7.93 4.55 -13.35
C GLY A 235 -8.64 4.45 -12.00
N SER A 236 -8.85 3.24 -11.49
CA SER A 236 -9.64 2.97 -10.29
C SER A 236 -8.84 2.46 -9.10
N GLN A 237 -7.51 2.32 -9.25
CA GLN A 237 -6.65 1.76 -8.20
C GLN A 237 -5.44 2.63 -7.88
N ARG A 238 -5.17 3.69 -8.65
CA ARG A 238 -4.05 4.59 -8.37
C ARG A 238 -4.52 6.02 -8.17
N LEU A 239 -4.06 6.64 -7.07
CA LEU A 239 -4.30 8.03 -6.72
C LEU A 239 -2.96 8.70 -6.37
N ASP A 240 -2.57 9.68 -7.17
CA ASP A 240 -1.35 10.46 -6.95
C ASP A 240 -1.69 11.87 -6.48
N PHE A 241 -0.81 12.46 -5.64
CA PHE A 241 -0.91 13.84 -5.21
C PHE A 241 0.36 14.61 -5.56
N ARG A 242 0.20 15.80 -6.10
CA ARG A 242 1.30 16.75 -6.35
C ARG A 242 0.82 18.20 -6.27
N PRO A 243 1.70 19.16 -6.06
CA PRO A 243 1.40 20.58 -6.31
C PRO A 243 1.44 20.91 -7.82
N GLU A 244 1.13 22.14 -8.18
CA GLU A 244 1.21 22.62 -9.56
C GLU A 244 2.65 22.55 -10.09
N ASP A 245 3.58 23.22 -9.39
CA ASP A 245 5.01 23.16 -9.66
C ASP A 245 5.67 22.09 -8.77
N TYR A 246 6.91 21.69 -9.09
CA TYR A 246 7.67 20.79 -8.23
C TYR A 246 7.67 21.26 -6.77
N TRP A 247 7.79 20.32 -5.87
CA TRP A 247 7.87 20.62 -4.43
C TRP A 247 9.00 21.63 -4.15
N LYS A 248 8.78 22.51 -3.19
CA LYS A 248 9.85 23.42 -2.71
C LYS A 248 10.92 22.61 -1.97
N ALA A 249 12.18 22.77 -2.38
CA ALA A 249 13.31 22.13 -1.72
C ALA A 249 13.34 22.46 -0.21
N GLY A 250 13.71 21.48 0.59
CA GLY A 250 13.75 21.59 2.05
C GLY A 250 12.40 21.53 2.75
N SER A 251 11.28 21.45 2.03
CA SER A 251 9.96 21.35 2.64
C SER A 251 9.71 19.96 3.23
N LYS A 252 8.87 19.90 4.27
CA LYS A 252 8.32 18.66 4.82
C LYS A 252 6.93 18.45 4.26
N VAL A 253 6.69 17.28 3.69
CA VAL A 253 5.37 16.85 3.23
C VAL A 253 4.80 15.88 4.26
N THR A 254 3.54 16.10 4.63
CA THR A 254 2.81 15.24 5.56
C THR A 254 1.57 14.70 4.87
N MET A 255 1.40 13.40 4.97
CA MET A 255 0.27 12.65 4.46
C MET A 255 -0.48 12.02 5.63
N LYS A 256 -1.74 12.42 5.83
CA LYS A 256 -2.64 11.80 6.80
C LYS A 256 -3.60 10.87 6.04
N ILE A 257 -3.52 9.60 6.34
CA ILE A 257 -4.40 8.54 5.82
C ILE A 257 -5.42 8.24 6.92
N ASP A 258 -6.69 8.38 6.65
CA ASP A 258 -7.80 8.15 7.60
C ASP A 258 -8.89 7.32 6.93
N LEU A 259 -8.50 6.15 6.45
CA LEU A 259 -9.35 5.26 5.65
C LEU A 259 -10.09 4.20 6.48
N ASP A 260 -9.86 4.12 7.79
CA ASP A 260 -10.54 3.13 8.62
C ASP A 260 -12.05 3.38 8.64
N GLY A 261 -12.83 2.36 8.25
CA GLY A 261 -14.28 2.46 8.11
C GLY A 261 -14.79 3.11 6.82
N VAL A 262 -13.91 3.71 6.00
CA VAL A 262 -14.31 4.39 4.75
C VAL A 262 -14.74 3.38 3.69
N LYS A 263 -15.85 3.63 3.00
CA LYS A 263 -16.38 2.74 1.96
C LYS A 263 -15.67 3.00 0.63
N GLY A 264 -14.88 2.04 0.15
CA GLY A 264 -14.19 2.11 -1.14
C GLY A 264 -15.06 1.75 -2.34
N GLY A 265 -16.17 1.04 -2.08
CA GLY A 265 -17.13 0.56 -3.06
C GLY A 265 -18.04 -0.50 -2.46
N ALA A 266 -18.78 -1.23 -3.30
CA ALA A 266 -19.70 -2.26 -2.85
C ALA A 266 -18.95 -3.37 -2.08
N GLY A 267 -19.27 -3.50 -0.79
CA GLY A 267 -18.77 -4.56 0.07
C GLY A 267 -17.32 -4.40 0.55
N ILE A 268 -16.60 -3.31 0.20
CA ILE A 268 -15.23 -3.10 0.68
C ILE A 268 -15.10 -1.86 1.57
N THR A 269 -14.36 -2.01 2.66
CA THR A 269 -14.12 -0.96 3.65
C THR A 269 -12.63 -0.77 3.87
N GLY A 270 -12.15 0.48 3.93
CA GLY A 270 -10.76 0.79 4.25
C GLY A 270 -10.42 0.41 5.69
N VAL A 271 -9.14 0.10 5.92
CA VAL A 271 -8.66 -0.35 7.24
C VAL A 271 -7.35 0.34 7.64
N GLN A 272 -6.97 1.42 6.96
CA GLN A 272 -5.73 2.14 7.24
C GLN A 272 -6.00 3.45 7.95
N SER A 273 -5.29 3.67 9.06
CA SER A 273 -5.19 4.96 9.74
C SER A 273 -3.73 5.21 10.08
N LYS A 274 -3.09 6.19 9.43
CA LYS A 274 -1.67 6.47 9.59
C LYS A 274 -1.31 7.90 9.18
N THR A 275 -0.34 8.47 9.86
CA THR A 275 0.33 9.71 9.43
C THR A 275 1.75 9.38 9.00
N VAL A 276 2.14 9.86 7.83
CA VAL A 276 3.45 9.67 7.21
C VAL A 276 4.02 11.03 6.88
N SER A 277 5.31 11.23 7.10
CA SER A 277 5.99 12.47 6.75
C SER A 277 7.32 12.18 6.07
N PHE A 278 7.66 12.97 5.07
CA PHE A 278 8.94 12.87 4.38
C PHE A 278 9.47 14.27 4.05
N THR A 279 10.75 14.35 3.69
CA THR A 279 11.43 15.62 3.40
C THR A 279 11.72 15.71 1.90
N ILE A 280 11.48 16.88 1.32
CA ILE A 280 11.94 17.21 -0.01
C ILE A 280 13.40 17.65 0.10
N GLY A 281 14.27 16.94 -0.59
CA GLY A 281 15.70 17.28 -0.62
C GLY A 281 15.99 18.54 -1.44
N ARG A 282 17.21 18.62 -1.92
CA ARG A 282 17.62 19.69 -2.85
C ARG A 282 16.81 19.64 -4.15
N SER A 283 16.68 20.79 -4.82
CA SER A 283 16.14 20.82 -6.17
C SER A 283 17.20 20.32 -7.16
N GLN A 284 16.92 19.21 -7.85
CA GLN A 284 17.69 18.75 -8.99
C GLN A 284 16.77 18.40 -10.16
N VAL A 285 17.02 19.04 -11.30
CA VAL A 285 16.35 18.76 -12.56
C VAL A 285 17.42 18.51 -13.61
N SER A 286 17.38 17.34 -14.25
CA SER A 286 18.30 16.92 -15.28
C SER A 286 17.60 16.98 -16.64
N THR A 287 18.14 17.73 -17.60
CA THR A 287 17.61 17.80 -18.96
C THR A 287 18.49 17.01 -19.91
N VAL A 288 17.92 15.97 -20.51
CA VAL A 288 18.51 15.15 -21.57
C VAL A 288 18.09 15.73 -22.91
N ASP A 289 19.05 16.17 -23.71
CA ASP A 289 18.83 16.67 -25.07
C ASP A 289 19.28 15.63 -26.08
N MET A 290 18.31 15.04 -26.78
CA MET A 290 18.58 13.95 -27.72
C MET A 290 19.26 14.38 -29.00
N ASN A 291 19.18 15.66 -29.38
CA ASN A 291 19.91 16.20 -30.54
C ASN A 291 21.41 16.31 -30.26
N THR A 292 21.77 16.68 -29.03
CA THR A 292 23.17 16.91 -28.66
C THR A 292 23.77 15.72 -27.90
N GLN A 293 22.96 14.72 -27.54
CA GLN A 293 23.34 13.59 -26.69
C GLN A 293 24.04 14.04 -25.40
N GLN A 294 23.49 15.10 -24.78
CA GLN A 294 23.99 15.67 -23.53
C GLN A 294 22.91 15.70 -22.45
N MET A 295 23.29 15.43 -21.22
CA MET A 295 22.44 15.63 -20.04
C MET A 295 23.00 16.79 -19.22
N THR A 296 22.21 17.86 -19.07
CA THR A 296 22.53 19.00 -18.22
C THR A 296 21.79 18.89 -16.89
N ILE A 297 22.53 18.76 -15.82
CA ILE A 297 22.04 18.72 -14.45
C ILE A 297 21.99 20.13 -13.88
N LYS A 298 20.83 20.58 -13.43
CA LYS A 298 20.65 21.84 -12.72
C LYS A 298 20.32 21.56 -11.26
N ARG A 299 20.97 22.29 -10.35
CA ARG A 299 20.63 22.35 -8.92
C ARG A 299 20.23 23.78 -8.58
N ASP A 300 19.09 23.92 -7.92
CA ASP A 300 18.52 25.21 -7.54
C ASP A 300 18.50 26.21 -8.73
N GLY A 301 18.14 25.71 -9.91
CA GLY A 301 18.04 26.45 -11.17
C GLY A 301 19.39 26.73 -11.88
N LYS A 302 20.53 26.49 -11.24
CA LYS A 302 21.87 26.72 -11.81
C LYS A 302 22.44 25.44 -12.41
N THR A 303 23.11 25.56 -13.57
CA THR A 303 23.83 24.44 -14.16
C THR A 303 24.94 23.97 -13.21
N TYR A 304 24.83 22.71 -12.82
CA TYR A 304 25.78 22.05 -11.92
C TYR A 304 26.79 21.19 -12.68
N LYS A 305 26.32 20.44 -13.67
CA LYS A 305 27.18 19.58 -14.50
C LYS A 305 26.50 19.25 -15.82
N THR A 306 27.30 19.02 -16.86
CA THR A 306 26.85 18.40 -18.12
C THR A 306 27.59 17.12 -18.36
N ILE A 307 26.86 16.07 -18.75
CA ILE A 307 27.39 14.70 -18.94
C ILE A 307 27.03 14.24 -20.35
N PRO A 308 27.99 13.77 -21.18
CA PRO A 308 27.69 13.09 -22.43
C PRO A 308 26.90 11.81 -22.17
N ILE A 309 25.86 11.58 -22.97
CA ILE A 309 25.00 10.38 -22.86
C ILE A 309 24.94 9.62 -24.20
N SER A 310 24.39 8.42 -24.17
CA SER A 310 23.90 7.71 -25.35
C SER A 310 22.44 7.33 -25.11
N GLY A 311 21.52 8.00 -25.80
CA GLY A 311 20.10 7.74 -25.68
C GLY A 311 19.59 6.57 -26.51
N GLY A 312 18.27 6.52 -26.74
CA GLY A 312 17.63 5.55 -27.63
C GLY A 312 18.09 5.66 -29.08
N SER A 313 18.19 4.53 -29.74
CA SER A 313 18.50 4.45 -31.17
C SER A 313 17.35 5.05 -32.02
N PRO A 314 17.57 5.36 -33.31
CA PRO A 314 16.49 5.80 -34.18
C PRO A 314 15.30 4.82 -34.28
N GLN A 315 15.56 3.52 -34.12
CA GLN A 315 14.55 2.45 -34.15
C GLN A 315 13.79 2.34 -32.81
N HIS A 316 14.43 2.74 -31.71
CA HIS A 316 13.92 2.66 -30.36
C HIS A 316 14.19 3.98 -29.62
N PRO A 317 13.57 5.09 -30.03
CA PRO A 317 13.86 6.38 -29.44
C PRO A 317 13.41 6.45 -27.97
N THR A 318 14.08 7.31 -27.19
CA THR A 318 13.72 7.60 -25.80
C THR A 318 12.44 8.43 -25.75
N TYR A 319 11.51 8.17 -24.84
CA TYR A 319 10.35 9.02 -24.61
C TYR A 319 10.75 10.46 -24.34
N ASN A 320 10.00 11.41 -24.89
CA ASN A 320 10.06 12.82 -24.47
C ASN A 320 9.30 13.03 -23.16
N GLY A 321 9.52 14.16 -22.51
CA GLY A 321 8.73 14.65 -21.39
C GLY A 321 9.44 14.58 -20.04
N GLN A 322 8.67 14.82 -19.00
CA GLN A 322 9.13 14.89 -17.62
C GLN A 322 8.97 13.53 -16.97
N MET A 323 10.06 12.95 -16.53
CA MET A 323 10.09 11.65 -15.84
C MET A 323 10.70 11.81 -14.46
N VAL A 324 10.27 10.96 -13.53
CA VAL A 324 10.74 10.96 -12.15
C VAL A 324 11.52 9.69 -11.89
N ILE A 325 12.69 9.79 -11.26
CA ILE A 325 13.43 8.62 -10.79
C ILE A 325 12.60 7.93 -9.70
N SER A 326 12.00 6.80 -10.02
CA SER A 326 11.12 6.07 -9.10
C SER A 326 11.85 5.04 -8.26
N GLU A 327 12.94 4.47 -8.79
CA GLU A 327 13.74 3.42 -8.14
C GLU A 327 15.21 3.57 -8.52
N LYS A 328 16.11 3.10 -7.64
CA LYS A 328 17.54 3.08 -7.85
C LYS A 328 18.11 1.72 -7.50
N PHE A 329 18.95 1.16 -8.38
CA PHE A 329 19.61 -0.12 -8.22
C PHE A 329 21.11 0.05 -8.46
N GLU A 330 21.96 -0.36 -7.50
CA GLU A 330 23.42 -0.41 -7.68
C GLU A 330 23.76 -1.29 -8.88
N GLN A 331 23.04 -2.40 -9.03
CA GLN A 331 23.13 -3.31 -10.17
C GLN A 331 21.77 -3.99 -10.38
N THR A 332 21.38 -4.18 -11.64
CA THR A 332 20.15 -4.91 -11.99
C THR A 332 20.28 -5.63 -13.32
N ARG A 333 19.45 -6.67 -13.54
CA ARG A 333 19.30 -7.28 -14.87
C ARG A 333 18.33 -6.44 -15.71
N MET A 334 18.68 -6.20 -16.95
CA MET A 334 17.79 -5.64 -17.96
C MET A 334 17.56 -6.67 -19.06
N ASP A 335 16.33 -7.14 -19.16
CA ASP A 335 15.88 -8.19 -20.07
C ASP A 335 14.78 -7.64 -20.97
N GLY A 336 15.07 -7.52 -22.26
CA GLY A 336 14.16 -6.99 -23.28
C GLY A 336 12.84 -7.76 -23.38
N SER A 337 12.83 -9.05 -23.06
CA SER A 337 11.61 -9.86 -23.08
C SER A 337 10.56 -9.38 -22.07
N THR A 338 10.97 -8.76 -20.96
CA THR A 338 10.07 -8.26 -19.91
C THR A 338 9.38 -6.94 -20.27
N VAL A 339 9.90 -6.25 -21.30
CA VAL A 339 9.41 -4.89 -21.70
C VAL A 339 9.00 -4.83 -23.19
N GLY A 340 8.82 -5.99 -23.82
CA GLY A 340 8.26 -6.10 -25.17
C GLY A 340 9.27 -6.07 -26.31
N PHE A 341 10.57 -6.18 -26.03
CA PHE A 341 11.64 -6.26 -27.02
C PHE A 341 12.10 -7.70 -27.33
N GLY A 342 11.28 -8.71 -26.99
CA GLY A 342 11.41 -10.08 -27.51
C GLY A 342 12.75 -10.77 -27.28
N GLY A 343 13.58 -10.31 -26.36
CA GLY A 343 14.91 -10.88 -26.12
C GLY A 343 16.03 -10.28 -26.95
N GLU A 344 15.83 -9.11 -27.54
CA GLU A 344 16.88 -8.37 -28.28
C GLU A 344 18.09 -8.03 -27.40
N TYR A 345 17.89 -7.98 -26.07
CA TYR A 345 18.96 -7.83 -25.08
C TYR A 345 18.64 -8.57 -23.78
N ASP A 346 19.70 -9.07 -23.12
CA ASP A 346 19.68 -9.63 -21.76
C ASP A 346 21.02 -9.32 -21.08
N ILE A 347 21.07 -8.20 -20.35
CA ILE A 347 22.26 -7.74 -19.65
C ILE A 347 22.05 -7.95 -18.16
N LYS A 348 22.82 -8.87 -17.57
CA LYS A 348 22.57 -9.38 -16.20
C LYS A 348 23.07 -8.45 -15.10
N ASP A 349 23.98 -7.55 -15.40
CA ASP A 349 24.79 -6.80 -14.45
C ASP A 349 24.88 -5.32 -14.79
N VAL A 350 23.77 -4.70 -15.21
CA VAL A 350 23.69 -3.27 -15.52
C VAL A 350 23.92 -2.45 -14.26
N PRO A 351 25.01 -1.64 -14.18
CA PRO A 351 25.30 -0.86 -12.99
C PRO A 351 24.49 0.45 -12.94
N HIS A 352 24.30 0.97 -11.74
CA HIS A 352 23.79 2.29 -11.44
C HIS A 352 22.48 2.65 -12.19
N ALA A 353 21.52 1.72 -12.14
CA ALA A 353 20.26 1.86 -12.87
C ALA A 353 19.24 2.64 -12.06
N MET A 354 18.60 3.61 -12.70
CA MET A 354 17.54 4.48 -12.15
C MET A 354 16.31 4.42 -13.05
N ARG A 355 15.20 3.89 -12.54
CA ARG A 355 13.97 3.68 -13.29
C ARG A 355 13.25 5.01 -13.51
N LEU A 356 12.80 5.26 -14.74
CA LEU A 356 12.05 6.46 -15.16
C LEU A 356 10.61 6.14 -15.55
N SER A 357 10.33 4.92 -16.01
CA SER A 357 8.99 4.51 -16.42
C SER A 357 8.69 3.08 -16.02
N SER A 358 7.41 2.75 -15.86
CA SER A 358 6.96 1.36 -15.64
C SER A 358 7.19 0.47 -16.86
N SER A 359 7.25 1.06 -18.07
CA SER A 359 7.51 0.34 -19.31
C SER A 359 8.99 0.06 -19.57
N GLY A 360 9.89 0.39 -18.62
CA GLY A 360 11.28 -0.05 -18.68
C GLY A 360 12.28 0.98 -19.22
N THR A 361 11.95 2.27 -19.22
CA THR A 361 12.94 3.33 -19.47
C THR A 361 13.76 3.58 -18.22
N PHE A 362 15.10 3.59 -18.36
CA PHE A 362 16.06 3.86 -17.29
C PHE A 362 17.09 4.91 -17.70
N ILE A 363 17.71 5.57 -16.71
CA ILE A 363 19.09 6.02 -16.82
C ILE A 363 19.95 4.95 -16.18
N HIS A 364 21.07 4.55 -16.84
CA HIS A 364 21.92 3.48 -16.30
C HIS A 364 23.37 3.61 -16.74
N GLY A 365 24.28 2.96 -16.02
CA GLY A 365 25.65 2.80 -16.45
C GLY A 365 25.74 1.88 -17.67
N ASN A 366 26.48 2.30 -18.67
CA ASN A 366 26.72 1.56 -19.90
C ASN A 366 28.22 1.31 -20.05
N TYR A 367 28.67 0.10 -19.69
CA TYR A 367 30.07 -0.33 -19.80
C TYR A 367 30.38 -1.04 -21.12
N TRP A 368 29.36 -1.48 -21.87
CA TRP A 368 29.52 -2.22 -23.12
C TRP A 368 29.55 -1.33 -24.37
N GLY A 369 29.09 -0.11 -24.26
CA GLY A 369 29.12 0.84 -25.37
C GLY A 369 30.50 1.39 -25.61
N SER A 370 30.86 1.58 -26.91
CA SER A 370 32.09 2.31 -27.28
C SER A 370 32.09 3.70 -26.64
N SER A 371 33.25 4.19 -26.20
CA SER A 371 33.40 5.56 -25.69
C SER A 371 32.97 6.64 -26.69
N SER A 372 33.01 6.35 -27.97
CA SER A 372 32.65 7.26 -29.05
C SER A 372 31.12 7.51 -29.18
N VAL A 373 30.26 6.67 -28.60
CA VAL A 373 28.81 6.88 -28.71
C VAL A 373 28.32 7.98 -27.75
N PHE A 374 28.98 8.16 -26.60
CA PHE A 374 28.58 9.15 -25.62
C PHE A 374 28.83 10.59 -26.12
N GLY A 375 27.78 11.37 -26.20
CA GLY A 375 27.78 12.72 -26.75
C GLY A 375 27.63 12.78 -28.28
N ASN A 376 27.42 11.64 -28.95
CA ASN A 376 27.37 11.57 -30.40
C ASN A 376 26.13 10.84 -30.95
N SER A 377 25.79 9.65 -30.40
CA SER A 377 24.71 8.84 -30.96
C SER A 377 23.94 8.07 -29.92
N GLY A 378 22.64 7.88 -30.17
CA GLY A 378 21.77 6.97 -29.43
C GLY A 378 21.91 5.54 -29.92
N THR A 379 22.11 4.60 -29.00
CA THR A 379 22.35 3.17 -29.30
C THR A 379 21.48 2.21 -28.48
N SER A 380 20.67 2.72 -27.55
CA SER A 380 19.87 1.90 -26.65
C SER A 380 18.46 1.60 -27.21
N HIS A 381 17.70 0.78 -26.47
CA HIS A 381 16.27 0.51 -26.71
C HIS A 381 15.36 1.51 -25.96
N GLY A 382 15.78 2.77 -25.87
CA GLY A 382 15.00 3.84 -25.22
C GLY A 382 15.54 4.31 -23.87
N CYS A 383 16.51 3.63 -23.29
CA CYS A 383 17.17 4.07 -22.06
C CYS A 383 18.19 5.20 -22.34
N VAL A 384 18.62 5.89 -21.30
CA VAL A 384 19.71 6.88 -21.34
C VAL A 384 20.96 6.24 -20.70
N GLY A 385 21.92 5.87 -21.53
CA GLY A 385 23.19 5.29 -21.10
C GLY A 385 24.20 6.37 -20.69
N LEU A 386 24.81 6.22 -19.54
CA LEU A 386 25.96 6.99 -19.06
C LEU A 386 27.22 6.12 -19.09
N ARG A 387 28.36 6.67 -19.49
CA ARG A 387 29.61 5.89 -19.46
C ARG A 387 29.87 5.36 -18.05
N ASP A 388 30.14 4.04 -17.96
CA ASP A 388 30.39 3.36 -16.70
C ASP A 388 31.41 2.21 -16.90
N ASN A 389 31.80 1.56 -15.80
CA ASN A 389 32.63 0.37 -15.80
C ASN A 389 31.80 -0.87 -15.45
N LYS A 390 32.16 -2.00 -15.98
CA LYS A 390 31.58 -3.28 -15.56
C LYS A 390 31.75 -3.47 -14.05
N GLY A 391 30.67 -3.84 -13.36
CA GLY A 391 30.66 -3.94 -11.91
C GLY A 391 30.59 -2.60 -11.16
N GLY A 392 30.43 -1.46 -11.85
CA GLY A 392 30.18 -0.15 -11.23
C GLY A 392 31.36 0.46 -10.47
N GLY A 393 32.58 -0.05 -10.65
CA GLY A 393 33.78 0.46 -9.98
C GLY A 393 34.35 1.73 -10.62
N GLY A 394 35.20 2.45 -9.87
CA GLY A 394 35.90 3.65 -10.35
C GLY A 394 35.04 4.92 -10.39
N ASP A 395 35.65 6.03 -10.84
CA ASP A 395 35.00 7.33 -10.96
C ASP A 395 34.44 7.50 -12.38
N THR A 396 33.17 7.17 -12.53
CA THR A 396 32.48 7.20 -13.82
C THR A 396 31.31 8.19 -13.80
N PRO A 397 30.89 8.73 -14.96
CA PRO A 397 29.66 9.55 -15.04
C PRO A 397 28.41 8.82 -14.53
N GLY A 398 28.26 7.51 -14.80
CA GLY A 398 27.14 6.72 -14.36
C GLY A 398 27.08 6.64 -12.83
N LYS A 399 28.18 6.21 -12.19
CA LYS A 399 28.30 6.16 -10.72
C LYS A 399 28.09 7.52 -10.07
N TRP A 400 28.72 8.55 -10.63
CA TRP A 400 28.57 9.90 -10.12
C TRP A 400 27.09 10.34 -10.12
N PHE A 401 26.40 10.20 -11.27
CA PHE A 401 25.01 10.62 -11.38
C PHE A 401 24.10 9.80 -10.47
N PHE A 402 24.35 8.50 -10.36
CA PHE A 402 23.63 7.63 -9.43
C PHE A 402 23.76 8.11 -7.98
N ASN A 403 24.99 8.34 -7.51
CA ASN A 403 25.23 8.76 -6.13
C ASN A 403 24.64 10.14 -5.80
N GLU A 404 24.67 11.04 -6.78
CA GLU A 404 24.18 12.41 -6.64
C GLU A 404 22.67 12.55 -6.82
N SER A 405 21.98 11.51 -7.29
CA SER A 405 20.53 11.56 -7.53
C SER A 405 19.75 10.96 -6.37
N LEU A 406 18.60 11.58 -6.09
CA LEU A 406 17.59 11.06 -5.16
C LEU A 406 16.46 10.35 -5.96
N VAL A 407 15.82 9.35 -5.35
CA VAL A 407 14.48 8.95 -5.80
C VAL A 407 13.58 10.19 -5.71
N GLY A 408 12.84 10.48 -6.77
CA GLY A 408 12.06 11.71 -6.88
C GLY A 408 12.74 12.87 -7.62
N ASP A 409 14.01 12.76 -8.01
CA ASP A 409 14.63 13.75 -8.90
C ASP A 409 14.00 13.69 -10.30
N VAL A 410 13.96 14.84 -10.95
CA VAL A 410 13.32 15.01 -12.27
C VAL A 410 14.33 14.84 -13.39
N VAL A 411 13.91 14.11 -14.42
CA VAL A 411 14.61 13.95 -15.69
C VAL A 411 13.69 14.40 -16.81
N ILE A 412 14.07 15.46 -17.53
CA ILE A 412 13.33 15.99 -18.69
C ILE A 412 14.06 15.54 -19.96
N VAL A 413 13.39 14.76 -20.78
CA VAL A 413 13.90 14.41 -22.12
C VAL A 413 13.25 15.29 -23.15
N LYS A 414 14.04 15.87 -24.04
CA LYS A 414 13.60 16.71 -25.14
C LYS A 414 14.29 16.35 -26.45
N ASN A 415 13.67 16.79 -27.56
CA ASN A 415 14.20 16.59 -28.92
C ASN A 415 14.38 15.12 -29.31
N SER A 416 13.62 14.21 -28.69
CA SER A 416 13.52 12.83 -29.15
C SER A 416 12.47 12.71 -30.27
N HIS A 417 12.62 11.70 -31.13
CA HIS A 417 11.64 11.37 -32.15
C HIS A 417 10.44 10.53 -31.62
N ASP A 418 10.42 10.19 -30.32
CA ASP A 418 9.31 9.48 -29.70
C ASP A 418 8.24 10.45 -29.17
N LYS A 419 7.09 9.88 -28.79
CA LYS A 419 6.02 10.60 -28.07
C LYS A 419 6.43 10.99 -26.66
N THR A 420 5.67 11.89 -26.06
CA THR A 420 5.77 12.17 -24.63
C THR A 420 5.32 10.94 -23.83
N VAL A 421 6.08 10.61 -22.79
CA VAL A 421 5.73 9.53 -21.86
C VAL A 421 4.34 9.75 -21.27
N GLN A 422 3.54 8.68 -21.18
CA GLN A 422 2.21 8.79 -20.60
C GLN A 422 2.32 9.14 -19.10
N PRO A 423 1.42 9.97 -18.58
CA PRO A 423 1.46 10.44 -17.19
C PRO A 423 1.41 9.31 -16.14
N ASP A 424 0.72 8.22 -16.45
CA ASP A 424 0.57 7.02 -15.61
C ASP A 424 1.70 5.99 -15.80
N ASN A 425 2.55 6.15 -16.81
CA ASN A 425 3.69 5.28 -17.07
C ASN A 425 4.88 5.63 -16.16
N GLY A 426 4.85 5.15 -14.93
CA GLY A 426 5.74 5.55 -13.84
C GLY A 426 5.14 6.69 -13.01
N LEU A 427 5.97 7.52 -12.37
CA LEU A 427 5.54 8.65 -11.53
C LEU A 427 5.51 9.96 -12.36
N ASN A 428 5.02 9.89 -13.60
CA ASN A 428 5.23 10.90 -14.64
C ASN A 428 4.03 11.84 -14.83
N GLY A 429 3.21 12.02 -13.81
CA GLY A 429 2.04 12.89 -13.81
C GLY A 429 2.34 14.37 -14.10
N TRP A 430 3.61 14.78 -14.08
CA TRP A 430 4.07 16.12 -14.43
C TRP A 430 3.89 16.47 -15.93
N ASN A 431 3.59 15.48 -16.77
CA ASN A 431 3.26 15.69 -18.19
C ASN A 431 1.79 16.11 -18.42
N LEU A 432 0.96 16.12 -17.39
CA LEU A 432 -0.38 16.73 -17.43
C LEU A 432 -0.27 18.22 -17.09
N SER A 433 -1.03 19.05 -17.80
CA SER A 433 -1.27 20.43 -17.39
C SER A 433 -1.91 20.46 -15.99
N TRP A 434 -1.80 21.59 -15.28
CA TRP A 434 -2.43 21.71 -13.98
C TRP A 434 -3.95 21.61 -14.04
N SER A 435 -4.57 22.10 -15.11
CA SER A 435 -6.01 21.94 -15.36
C SER A 435 -6.41 20.49 -15.53
N ASP A 436 -5.65 19.72 -16.36
CA ASP A 436 -5.93 18.29 -16.58
C ASP A 436 -5.66 17.48 -15.31
N TRP A 437 -4.63 17.85 -14.55
CA TRP A 437 -4.37 17.24 -13.25
C TRP A 437 -5.55 17.42 -12.30
N LYS A 438 -6.06 18.63 -12.15
CA LYS A 438 -7.24 18.92 -11.32
C LYS A 438 -8.50 18.22 -11.81
N ALA A 439 -8.67 18.10 -13.12
CA ALA A 439 -9.83 17.40 -13.69
C ALA A 439 -9.89 15.90 -13.33
N GLY A 440 -8.77 15.28 -12.99
CA GLY A 440 -8.71 13.90 -12.51
C GLY A 440 -8.96 13.74 -11.00
N SER A 441 -9.21 14.84 -10.27
CA SER A 441 -9.58 14.80 -8.86
C SER A 441 -11.05 14.38 -8.68
N ALA A 442 -11.32 13.67 -7.59
CA ALA A 442 -12.68 13.29 -7.22
C ALA A 442 -13.29 14.23 -6.14
N VAL A 443 -12.51 15.23 -5.67
CA VAL A 443 -12.93 16.22 -4.63
C VAL A 443 -12.59 17.62 -5.08
#